data_6060143b5e8b0b05fc8a70fb042ad8d3
#
_entry.id   6060143b5e8b0b05fc8a70fb042ad8d3
#
_cell.length_a   1.000
_cell.length_b   1.000
_cell.length_c   1.000
_cell.angle_alpha   90.00
_cell.angle_beta   90.00
_cell.angle_gamma   90.00
#
_symmetry.space_group_name_H-M   'P 1'
#
loop_
_entity.id
_entity.type
_entity.pdbx_description
1 polymer ?
#
loop_
_entity_poly.entity_id
_entity_poly.type
_entity_poly.pdbx_seq_one_letter_code
_entity_poly.pdbx_strand_id
1 'polypeptide(L)'
;MKKTICLSFTAIGLLLTPIAYSQSTPNPLFRHLPPKADHVYDINFNQINVKGNLGAILSAIPPGKDPHTSLILSILKDPAAAGIDLSNHIVFTQTSASGTGADTLSFTNILVQLSDSAKFRAAVVSAIPELRIHHLPGKGSSAARDKLGVAWNDRLVVITLVSRENPITTDTPPSTSVPHRPTAEIAVEKSLAALAGFAESTWTTDQRFLTGFATDADVHSWSTGMNMARFFGKLMSKLASKNPAMQAMPNNFAGFPAGPANTPILSTLNFADGRIVFHMTTFNQPDNAATLKRFVDRPFNKDLIARLPNGLLLGWMALRMNPAAYKDVVDKFHTRQMLDSMLAKKGLSIDDITAIFGGDILIAAIAPDSVSTTDTAKKKINFYFVASISDPSKLMQLATKLSASAAANPDTAKAGPFKNLAGKMVVQDNLVVISGNREQARKYFTHTDRRPTDMIGNDNDMQRIVIDLKAVGSFIGSSMGSDPKAMIFARILEKLDRIGFTNGMDGNNSEATFQIVTAEPSTNSLATLMSILH
;
A
#
# COMPACT_ATOMS: atom_id res chain seq x y z
N MET A 1 45.27 23.63 -31.32
CA MET A 1 44.22 23.73 -30.26
C MET A 1 42.76 23.73 -30.76
N LYS A 2 42.42 24.05 -32.03
CA LYS A 2 41.01 24.05 -32.50
C LYS A 2 40.44 22.69 -32.93
N LYS A 3 41.24 21.65 -33.13
CA LYS A 3 40.76 20.30 -33.51
C LYS A 3 40.44 19.37 -32.34
N THR A 4 40.91 19.66 -31.14
CA THR A 4 40.66 18.83 -29.94
C THR A 4 39.30 19.17 -29.26
N ILE A 5 38.79 20.37 -29.50
CA ILE A 5 37.52 20.82 -28.91
C ILE A 5 36.28 20.23 -29.65
N CYS A 6 36.41 19.97 -30.97
CA CYS A 6 35.31 19.36 -31.73
C CYS A 6 35.07 17.87 -31.38
N LEU A 7 36.12 17.12 -31.00
CA LEU A 7 35.92 15.70 -30.62
C LEU A 7 35.28 15.53 -29.25
N SER A 8 35.47 16.48 -28.35
CA SER A 8 34.83 16.43 -27.01
C SER A 8 33.32 16.72 -27.02
N PHE A 9 32.86 17.53 -27.96
CA PHE A 9 31.40 17.79 -28.10
C PHE A 9 30.65 16.67 -28.83
N THR A 10 31.31 15.92 -29.70
CA THR A 10 30.69 14.77 -30.38
C THR A 10 30.57 13.57 -29.45
N ALA A 11 31.47 13.39 -28.49
CA ALA A 11 31.40 12.32 -27.47
C ALA A 11 30.31 12.59 -26.40
N ILE A 12 30.04 13.86 -26.06
CA ILE A 12 28.97 14.24 -25.15
C ILE A 12 27.60 14.15 -25.84
N GLY A 13 27.52 14.42 -27.15
CA GLY A 13 26.29 14.25 -27.93
C GLY A 13 25.86 12.80 -28.11
N LEU A 14 26.77 11.84 -28.05
CA LEU A 14 26.49 10.40 -28.12
C LEU A 14 26.07 9.79 -26.76
N LEU A 15 26.36 10.48 -25.66
CA LEU A 15 25.91 10.09 -24.31
C LEU A 15 24.51 10.64 -23.95
N LEU A 16 23.96 11.52 -24.78
CA LEU A 16 22.63 12.09 -24.64
C LEU A 16 21.61 11.53 -25.66
N THR A 17 21.94 10.41 -26.34
CA THR A 17 20.86 9.65 -26.97
C THR A 17 19.93 9.24 -25.86
N PRO A 18 18.64 9.66 -25.89
CA PRO A 18 17.66 9.07 -24.99
C PRO A 18 17.81 7.57 -25.21
N ILE A 19 18.05 6.84 -24.13
CA ILE A 19 17.86 5.40 -24.10
C ILE A 19 16.44 5.27 -24.62
N ALA A 20 16.28 4.93 -25.89
CA ALA A 20 15.00 4.58 -26.45
C ALA A 20 14.57 3.41 -25.55
N TYR A 21 13.65 3.70 -24.63
CA TYR A 21 12.94 2.64 -23.94
C TYR A 21 12.45 1.74 -25.05
N SER A 22 13.06 0.59 -25.18
CA SER A 22 12.57 -0.47 -26.05
C SER A 22 11.13 -0.61 -25.60
N GLN A 23 10.19 -0.21 -26.45
CA GLN A 23 8.78 -0.45 -26.18
C GLN A 23 8.68 -1.96 -26.05
N SER A 24 8.67 -2.44 -24.82
CA SER A 24 8.47 -3.86 -24.55
C SER A 24 7.14 -4.20 -25.20
N THR A 25 7.16 -5.22 -26.06
CA THR A 25 5.94 -5.69 -26.71
C THR A 25 4.94 -5.97 -25.61
N PRO A 26 3.71 -5.44 -25.68
CA PRO A 26 2.71 -5.66 -24.63
C PRO A 26 2.57 -7.15 -24.35
N ASN A 27 2.49 -7.52 -23.08
CA ASN A 27 2.32 -8.93 -22.69
C ASN A 27 1.15 -9.55 -23.48
N PRO A 28 1.40 -10.61 -24.26
CA PRO A 28 0.38 -11.21 -25.14
C PRO A 28 -0.84 -11.74 -24.35
N LEU A 29 -0.71 -11.93 -23.04
CA LEU A 29 -1.81 -12.34 -22.18
C LEU A 29 -2.88 -11.24 -22.00
N PHE A 30 -2.54 -9.97 -22.23
CA PHE A 30 -3.50 -8.85 -22.00
C PHE A 30 -4.72 -8.90 -22.91
N ARG A 31 -4.64 -9.49 -24.10
CA ARG A 31 -5.80 -9.73 -24.97
C ARG A 31 -6.82 -10.73 -24.39
N HIS A 32 -6.41 -11.51 -23.40
CA HIS A 32 -7.21 -12.51 -22.73
C HIS A 32 -7.85 -12.01 -21.43
N LEU A 33 -7.65 -10.73 -21.09
CA LEU A 33 -8.22 -10.12 -19.89
C LEU A 33 -9.68 -9.70 -20.14
N PRO A 34 -10.59 -9.98 -19.18
CA PRO A 34 -11.96 -9.49 -19.27
C PRO A 34 -12.01 -7.97 -19.41
N PRO A 35 -12.83 -7.41 -20.32
CA PRO A 35 -12.85 -5.95 -20.59
C PRO A 35 -13.16 -5.08 -19.37
N LYS A 36 -13.84 -5.64 -18.36
CA LYS A 36 -14.25 -4.94 -17.12
C LYS A 36 -13.64 -5.59 -15.89
N ALA A 37 -12.37 -5.99 -15.94
CA ALA A 37 -11.70 -6.48 -14.75
C ALA A 37 -11.58 -5.35 -13.70
N ASP A 38 -11.90 -5.66 -12.45
CA ASP A 38 -11.77 -4.75 -11.30
C ASP A 38 -10.31 -4.58 -10.90
N HIS A 39 -9.55 -5.68 -11.01
CA HIS A 39 -8.12 -5.73 -10.74
C HIS A 39 -7.41 -6.57 -11.79
N VAL A 40 -6.23 -6.13 -12.18
CA VAL A 40 -5.29 -6.88 -13.01
C VAL A 40 -3.96 -6.90 -12.26
N TYR A 41 -3.36 -8.08 -12.12
CA TYR A 41 -2.01 -8.25 -11.57
C TYR A 41 -1.18 -8.97 -12.63
N ASP A 42 0.03 -8.48 -12.84
CA ASP A 42 1.03 -9.10 -13.70
C ASP A 42 2.27 -9.37 -12.86
N ILE A 43 2.66 -10.63 -12.74
CA ILE A 43 3.73 -11.10 -11.89
C ILE A 43 4.84 -11.66 -12.76
N ASN A 44 6.02 -11.05 -12.69
CA ASN A 44 7.24 -11.58 -13.30
C ASN A 44 7.81 -12.70 -12.40
N PHE A 45 7.26 -13.90 -12.58
CA PHE A 45 7.62 -15.02 -11.72
C PHE A 45 9.10 -15.40 -11.81
N ASN A 46 9.70 -15.27 -13.01
CA ASN A 46 11.10 -15.56 -13.20
C ASN A 46 12.00 -14.65 -12.37
N GLN A 47 11.74 -13.35 -12.39
CA GLN A 47 12.50 -12.39 -11.55
C GLN A 47 12.32 -12.70 -10.06
N ILE A 48 11.09 -12.93 -9.60
CA ILE A 48 10.80 -13.26 -8.20
C ILE A 48 11.51 -14.56 -7.79
N ASN A 49 11.49 -15.58 -8.67
CA ASN A 49 12.16 -16.84 -8.41
C ASN A 49 13.67 -16.67 -8.26
N VAL A 50 14.31 -15.92 -9.17
CA VAL A 50 15.74 -15.63 -9.11
C VAL A 50 16.10 -14.84 -7.86
N LYS A 51 15.34 -13.78 -7.55
CA LYS A 51 15.60 -12.89 -6.40
C LYS A 51 15.38 -13.58 -5.06
N GLY A 52 14.35 -14.41 -4.95
CA GLY A 52 13.91 -15.03 -3.70
C GLY A 52 14.33 -16.48 -3.51
N ASN A 53 14.94 -17.11 -4.51
CA ASN A 53 15.19 -18.57 -4.50
C ASN A 53 13.91 -19.36 -4.14
N LEU A 54 12.80 -19.02 -4.79
CA LEU A 54 11.47 -19.59 -4.46
C LEU A 54 11.46 -21.12 -4.56
N GLY A 55 12.26 -21.71 -5.45
CA GLY A 55 12.38 -23.16 -5.58
C GLY A 55 12.77 -23.84 -4.28
N ALA A 56 13.73 -23.28 -3.54
CA ALA A 56 14.13 -23.82 -2.23
C ALA A 56 12.99 -23.70 -1.20
N ILE A 57 12.30 -22.55 -1.18
CA ILE A 57 11.20 -22.28 -0.25
C ILE A 57 10.00 -23.18 -0.53
N LEU A 58 9.58 -23.26 -1.79
CA LEU A 58 8.46 -24.10 -2.20
C LEU A 58 8.74 -25.57 -1.91
N SER A 59 10.00 -26.00 -1.99
CA SER A 59 10.41 -27.36 -1.64
C SER A 59 10.23 -27.67 -0.15
N ALA A 60 10.38 -26.67 0.71
CA ALA A 60 10.20 -26.82 2.17
C ALA A 60 8.71 -26.83 2.58
N ILE A 61 7.79 -26.35 1.72
CA ILE A 61 6.35 -26.37 2.03
C ILE A 61 5.81 -27.80 1.91
N PRO A 62 5.23 -28.37 2.98
CA PRO A 62 4.63 -29.69 2.91
C PRO A 62 3.44 -29.69 1.94
N PRO A 63 3.14 -30.85 1.30
CA PRO A 63 1.97 -30.98 0.43
C PRO A 63 0.70 -30.55 1.19
N GLY A 64 -0.11 -29.73 0.55
CA GLY A 64 -1.40 -29.31 1.11
C GLY A 64 -2.36 -30.51 1.25
N LYS A 65 -3.28 -30.45 2.24
CA LYS A 65 -4.35 -31.45 2.40
C LYS A 65 -5.45 -31.27 1.34
N ASP A 66 -5.56 -30.07 0.77
CA ASP A 66 -6.53 -29.75 -0.29
C ASP A 66 -5.92 -30.02 -1.67
N PRO A 67 -6.59 -30.80 -2.54
CA PRO A 67 -6.09 -31.15 -3.87
C PRO A 67 -5.76 -29.94 -4.75
N HIS A 68 -6.53 -28.85 -4.62
CA HIS A 68 -6.29 -27.63 -5.41
C HIS A 68 -4.99 -26.94 -4.98
N THR A 69 -4.77 -26.83 -3.66
CA THR A 69 -3.52 -26.30 -3.11
C THR A 69 -2.33 -27.17 -3.49
N SER A 70 -2.51 -28.50 -3.46
CA SER A 70 -1.46 -29.45 -3.86
C SER A 70 -1.10 -29.33 -5.34
N LEU A 71 -2.08 -29.12 -6.22
CA LEU A 71 -1.84 -28.89 -7.65
C LEU A 71 -1.05 -27.60 -7.87
N ILE A 72 -1.48 -26.50 -7.27
CA ILE A 72 -0.78 -25.21 -7.39
C ILE A 72 0.66 -25.33 -6.88
N LEU A 73 0.87 -25.95 -5.74
CA LEU A 73 2.21 -26.15 -5.18
C LEU A 73 3.07 -27.06 -6.07
N SER A 74 2.52 -28.13 -6.64
CA SER A 74 3.27 -29.01 -7.56
C SER A 74 3.71 -28.28 -8.82
N ILE A 75 2.83 -27.46 -9.39
CA ILE A 75 3.13 -26.59 -10.54
C ILE A 75 4.23 -25.59 -10.21
N LEU A 76 4.14 -24.93 -9.07
CA LEU A 76 5.14 -23.93 -8.65
C LEU A 76 6.50 -24.54 -8.30
N LYS A 77 6.52 -25.80 -7.81
CA LYS A 77 7.78 -26.52 -7.49
C LYS A 77 8.54 -26.96 -8.76
N ASP A 78 7.83 -27.44 -9.75
CA ASP A 78 8.40 -27.87 -11.02
C ASP A 78 7.46 -27.52 -12.18
N PRO A 79 7.43 -26.26 -12.59
CA PRO A 79 6.57 -25.79 -13.66
C PRO A 79 6.87 -26.46 -15.01
N ALA A 80 8.12 -26.80 -15.28
CA ALA A 80 8.52 -27.44 -16.52
C ALA A 80 8.00 -28.88 -16.61
N ALA A 81 7.99 -29.64 -15.51
CA ALA A 81 7.37 -30.95 -15.45
C ALA A 81 5.85 -30.89 -15.66
N ALA A 82 5.22 -29.82 -15.21
CA ALA A 82 3.81 -29.52 -15.43
C ALA A 82 3.52 -28.92 -16.82
N GLY A 83 4.51 -28.75 -17.70
CA GLY A 83 4.34 -28.17 -19.03
C GLY A 83 4.00 -26.65 -19.00
N ILE A 84 4.35 -25.96 -17.94
CA ILE A 84 4.10 -24.53 -17.75
C ILE A 84 5.38 -23.74 -18.05
N ASP A 85 5.23 -22.61 -18.74
CA ASP A 85 6.31 -21.68 -19.01
C ASP A 85 6.25 -20.50 -18.02
N LEU A 86 7.03 -20.58 -16.95
CA LEU A 86 7.20 -19.48 -15.99
C LEU A 86 8.40 -18.58 -16.30
N SER A 87 9.06 -18.73 -17.45
CA SER A 87 10.02 -17.72 -17.95
C SER A 87 9.33 -16.41 -18.29
N ASN A 88 8.03 -16.47 -18.52
CA ASN A 88 7.12 -15.36 -18.78
C ASN A 88 6.34 -14.96 -17.51
N HIS A 89 5.43 -14.03 -17.68
CA HIS A 89 4.60 -13.50 -16.61
C HIS A 89 3.39 -14.39 -16.33
N ILE A 90 2.92 -14.36 -15.08
CA ILE A 90 1.61 -14.88 -14.68
C ILE A 90 0.67 -13.69 -14.51
N VAL A 91 -0.49 -13.73 -15.16
CA VAL A 91 -1.47 -12.65 -15.04
C VAL A 91 -2.69 -13.13 -14.27
N PHE A 92 -3.08 -12.35 -13.26
CA PHE A 92 -4.28 -12.55 -12.48
C PHE A 92 -5.28 -11.44 -12.77
N THR A 93 -6.56 -11.79 -12.88
CA THR A 93 -7.63 -10.78 -12.92
C THR A 93 -8.70 -11.12 -11.91
N GLN A 94 -9.30 -10.08 -11.37
CA GLN A 94 -10.49 -10.19 -10.57
C GLN A 94 -11.61 -9.37 -11.20
N THR A 95 -12.78 -9.95 -11.33
CA THR A 95 -13.97 -9.31 -11.88
C THR A 95 -15.16 -9.63 -10.99
N SER A 96 -15.91 -8.61 -10.59
CA SER A 96 -17.17 -8.77 -9.86
C SER A 96 -18.33 -8.54 -10.83
N ALA A 97 -19.26 -9.49 -10.90
CA ALA A 97 -20.49 -9.32 -11.65
C ALA A 97 -21.66 -9.26 -10.66
N SER A 98 -22.44 -8.20 -10.73
CA SER A 98 -23.72 -8.14 -10.04
C SER A 98 -24.66 -9.14 -10.69
N GLY A 99 -25.01 -10.20 -9.99
CA GLY A 99 -26.06 -11.13 -10.43
C GLY A 99 -27.42 -10.45 -10.41
N THR A 100 -28.36 -10.98 -11.20
CA THR A 100 -29.78 -10.63 -11.06
C THR A 100 -30.30 -11.28 -9.79
N GLY A 101 -30.23 -10.56 -8.66
CA GLY A 101 -30.59 -11.06 -7.33
C GLY A 101 -29.55 -10.67 -6.28
N ALA A 102 -29.71 -11.17 -5.08
CA ALA A 102 -28.85 -10.85 -3.93
C ALA A 102 -27.41 -11.41 -4.01
N ASP A 103 -27.09 -12.25 -5.01
CA ASP A 103 -25.80 -12.91 -5.14
C ASP A 103 -24.86 -12.13 -6.04
N THR A 104 -23.77 -11.62 -5.50
CA THR A 104 -22.65 -11.09 -6.28
C THR A 104 -21.65 -12.22 -6.55
N LEU A 105 -21.40 -12.53 -7.82
CA LEU A 105 -20.36 -13.47 -8.22
C LEU A 105 -19.05 -12.72 -8.42
N SER A 106 -17.98 -13.29 -7.91
CA SER A 106 -16.62 -12.80 -8.14
C SER A 106 -15.83 -13.89 -8.89
N PHE A 107 -15.11 -13.47 -9.92
CA PHE A 107 -14.32 -14.34 -10.79
C PHE A 107 -12.85 -13.95 -10.64
N THR A 108 -12.01 -14.92 -10.30
CA THR A 108 -10.56 -14.76 -10.37
C THR A 108 -10.04 -15.61 -11.52
N ASN A 109 -9.46 -14.99 -12.54
CA ASN A 109 -8.80 -15.71 -13.62
C ASN A 109 -7.29 -15.67 -13.40
N ILE A 110 -6.63 -16.80 -13.65
CA ILE A 110 -5.19 -16.96 -13.66
C ILE A 110 -4.80 -17.40 -15.07
N LEU A 111 -3.96 -16.61 -15.72
CA LEU A 111 -3.50 -16.85 -17.08
C LEU A 111 -2.01 -17.17 -17.05
N VAL A 112 -1.63 -18.30 -17.63
CA VAL A 112 -0.24 -18.78 -17.66
C VAL A 112 0.06 -19.38 -19.04
N GLN A 113 1.23 -19.10 -19.57
CA GLN A 113 1.68 -19.72 -20.82
C GLN A 113 2.08 -21.18 -20.60
N LEU A 114 1.83 -22.00 -21.62
CA LEU A 114 2.24 -23.41 -21.64
C LEU A 114 3.44 -23.59 -22.55
N SER A 115 4.41 -24.37 -22.08
CA SER A 115 5.49 -24.92 -22.89
C SER A 115 5.12 -26.28 -23.51
N ASP A 116 4.20 -27.03 -22.86
CA ASP A 116 3.77 -28.37 -23.28
C ASP A 116 2.36 -28.68 -22.73
N SER A 117 1.37 -28.60 -23.60
CA SER A 117 -0.03 -28.86 -23.23
C SER A 117 -0.34 -30.31 -22.87
N ALA A 118 0.44 -31.27 -23.37
CA ALA A 118 0.29 -32.70 -23.04
C ALA A 118 0.78 -32.95 -21.60
N LYS A 119 1.93 -32.39 -21.21
CA LYS A 119 2.43 -32.45 -19.83
C LYS A 119 1.47 -31.75 -18.87
N PHE A 120 0.95 -30.58 -19.24
CA PHE A 120 -0.05 -29.87 -18.43
C PHE A 120 -1.29 -30.74 -18.19
N ARG A 121 -1.82 -31.34 -19.25
CA ARG A 121 -2.96 -32.29 -19.16
C ARG A 121 -2.65 -33.45 -18.20
N ALA A 122 -1.48 -34.06 -18.32
CA ALA A 122 -1.07 -35.15 -17.45
C ALA A 122 -0.97 -34.71 -15.98
N ALA A 123 -0.40 -33.53 -15.72
CA ALA A 123 -0.30 -32.96 -14.37
C ALA A 123 -1.69 -32.70 -13.76
N VAL A 124 -2.62 -32.12 -14.52
CA VAL A 124 -4.00 -31.90 -14.08
C VAL A 124 -4.72 -33.19 -13.73
N VAL A 125 -4.62 -34.24 -14.61
CA VAL A 125 -5.23 -35.57 -14.37
C VAL A 125 -4.63 -36.22 -13.13
N SER A 126 -3.31 -36.13 -12.96
CA SER A 126 -2.62 -36.70 -11.79
C SER A 126 -3.04 -36.04 -10.47
N ALA A 127 -3.18 -34.73 -10.49
CA ALA A 127 -3.51 -33.97 -9.28
C ALA A 127 -5.00 -34.01 -8.90
N ILE A 128 -5.87 -34.15 -9.90
CA ILE A 128 -7.33 -34.18 -9.71
C ILE A 128 -7.90 -35.33 -10.60
N PRO A 129 -7.75 -36.58 -10.17
CA PRO A 129 -8.14 -37.76 -10.97
C PRO A 129 -9.61 -37.78 -11.39
N GLU A 130 -10.49 -37.16 -10.61
CA GLU A 130 -11.93 -37.12 -10.86
C GLU A 130 -12.33 -36.03 -11.87
N LEU A 131 -11.38 -35.22 -12.36
CA LEU A 131 -11.66 -34.13 -13.27
C LEU A 131 -12.01 -34.69 -14.68
N ARG A 132 -13.22 -34.43 -15.13
CA ARG A 132 -13.63 -34.80 -16.48
C ARG A 132 -13.13 -33.76 -17.47
N ILE A 133 -12.26 -34.21 -18.39
CA ILE A 133 -11.71 -33.36 -19.44
C ILE A 133 -12.62 -33.48 -20.67
N HIS A 134 -13.05 -32.32 -21.16
CA HIS A 134 -13.78 -32.18 -22.42
C HIS A 134 -12.86 -31.61 -23.49
N HIS A 135 -12.68 -32.32 -24.58
CA HIS A 135 -11.95 -31.83 -25.74
C HIS A 135 -12.91 -31.06 -26.65
N LEU A 136 -12.53 -29.84 -27.01
CA LEU A 136 -13.30 -28.95 -27.87
C LEU A 136 -12.53 -28.74 -29.17
N PRO A 137 -12.96 -29.39 -30.30
CA PRO A 137 -12.25 -29.26 -31.57
C PRO A 137 -11.99 -27.81 -31.96
N GLY A 138 -10.73 -27.48 -32.28
CA GLY A 138 -10.31 -26.11 -32.63
C GLY A 138 -10.30 -25.07 -31.51
N LYS A 139 -10.74 -25.43 -30.28
CA LYS A 139 -10.80 -24.52 -29.13
C LYS A 139 -9.96 -24.96 -27.94
N GLY A 140 -9.37 -26.15 -27.99
CA GLY A 140 -8.56 -26.70 -26.91
C GLY A 140 -9.32 -27.68 -26.02
N SER A 141 -9.00 -27.70 -24.73
CA SER A 141 -9.62 -28.60 -23.75
C SER A 141 -10.14 -27.80 -22.57
N SER A 142 -11.12 -28.36 -21.87
CA SER A 142 -11.65 -27.76 -20.63
C SER A 142 -11.98 -28.82 -19.60
N ALA A 143 -12.00 -28.40 -18.33
CA ALA A 143 -12.39 -29.23 -17.23
C ALA A 143 -12.99 -28.37 -16.13
N ALA A 144 -13.86 -28.94 -15.28
CA ALA A 144 -14.46 -28.24 -14.16
C ALA A 144 -14.64 -29.13 -12.94
N ARG A 145 -14.55 -28.53 -11.78
CA ARG A 145 -14.92 -29.11 -10.49
C ARG A 145 -15.31 -28.03 -9.50
N ASP A 146 -16.45 -28.19 -8.85
CA ASP A 146 -16.95 -27.28 -7.80
C ASP A 146 -16.99 -25.81 -8.24
N LYS A 147 -15.99 -25.03 -7.83
CA LYS A 147 -15.84 -23.60 -8.11
C LYS A 147 -14.71 -23.31 -9.11
N LEU A 148 -14.06 -24.34 -9.59
CA LEU A 148 -12.90 -24.27 -10.47
C LEU A 148 -13.29 -24.64 -11.90
N GLY A 149 -12.92 -23.77 -12.85
CA GLY A 149 -12.90 -24.05 -14.27
C GLY A 149 -11.48 -23.92 -14.80
N VAL A 150 -11.10 -24.81 -15.69
CA VAL A 150 -9.80 -24.76 -16.37
C VAL A 150 -10.05 -24.91 -17.86
N ALA A 151 -9.47 -24.05 -18.68
CA ALA A 151 -9.48 -24.17 -20.14
C ALA A 151 -8.06 -23.95 -20.67
N TRP A 152 -7.63 -24.76 -21.65
CA TRP A 152 -6.29 -24.62 -22.21
C TRP A 152 -6.24 -25.02 -23.69
N ASN A 153 -5.27 -24.46 -24.38
CA ASN A 153 -4.85 -24.84 -25.73
C ASN A 153 -3.35 -25.18 -25.73
N ASP A 154 -2.69 -25.18 -26.85
CA ASP A 154 -1.28 -25.55 -26.95
C ASP A 154 -0.32 -24.49 -26.35
N ARG A 155 -0.79 -23.26 -26.03
CA ARG A 155 0.04 -22.15 -25.62
C ARG A 155 -0.38 -21.49 -24.31
N LEU A 156 -1.60 -21.66 -23.90
CA LEU A 156 -2.18 -20.90 -22.79
C LEU A 156 -3.09 -21.78 -21.96
N VAL A 157 -3.01 -21.64 -20.65
CA VAL A 157 -4.03 -22.11 -19.71
C VAL A 157 -4.69 -20.93 -19.02
N VAL A 158 -5.99 -21.01 -18.87
CA VAL A 158 -6.82 -20.11 -18.06
C VAL A 158 -7.50 -20.92 -16.97
N ILE A 159 -7.25 -20.55 -15.73
CA ILE A 159 -7.89 -21.12 -14.55
C ILE A 159 -8.84 -20.07 -13.99
N THR A 160 -10.12 -20.39 -13.85
CA THR A 160 -11.12 -19.50 -13.27
C THR A 160 -11.63 -20.07 -11.95
N LEU A 161 -11.51 -19.27 -10.89
CA LEU A 161 -12.13 -19.52 -9.60
C LEU A 161 -13.37 -18.65 -9.45
N VAL A 162 -14.51 -19.26 -9.11
CA VAL A 162 -15.76 -18.55 -8.87
C VAL A 162 -16.03 -18.53 -7.37
N SER A 163 -16.23 -17.33 -6.81
CA SER A 163 -16.71 -17.18 -5.45
C SER A 163 -18.03 -16.40 -5.42
N ARG A 164 -18.92 -16.80 -4.51
CA ARG A 164 -20.14 -16.04 -4.21
C ARG A 164 -19.87 -15.18 -2.99
N GLU A 165 -20.06 -13.88 -3.13
CA GLU A 165 -20.06 -12.99 -1.98
C GLU A 165 -21.48 -13.04 -1.42
N ASN A 166 -21.64 -13.59 -0.21
CA ASN A 166 -22.90 -13.43 0.51
C ASN A 166 -23.10 -11.93 0.77
N PRO A 167 -24.25 -11.35 0.42
CA PRO A 167 -24.56 -10.01 0.87
C PRO A 167 -24.45 -10.01 2.40
N ILE A 168 -23.84 -8.96 2.94
CA ILE A 168 -23.88 -8.69 4.38
C ILE A 168 -25.36 -8.71 4.74
N THR A 169 -25.76 -9.70 5.51
CA THR A 169 -27.15 -9.99 5.88
C THR A 169 -27.79 -8.74 6.46
N THR A 170 -28.58 -8.05 5.65
CA THR A 170 -29.79 -7.42 6.16
C THR A 170 -30.79 -8.54 6.39
N ASP A 171 -31.44 -8.59 7.54
CA ASP A 171 -32.38 -9.63 8.03
C ASP A 171 -33.59 -9.89 7.12
N THR A 172 -33.41 -9.90 5.83
CA THR A 172 -34.44 -10.22 4.85
C THR A 172 -34.37 -11.72 4.55
N PRO A 173 -35.44 -12.48 4.79
CA PRO A 173 -35.45 -13.89 4.49
C PRO A 173 -35.20 -14.12 3.01
N PRO A 174 -34.52 -15.21 2.62
CA PRO A 174 -34.18 -15.50 1.23
C PRO A 174 -35.47 -15.63 0.42
N SER A 175 -35.69 -14.72 -0.51
CA SER A 175 -36.75 -14.80 -1.51
C SER A 175 -36.56 -16.05 -2.35
N THR A 176 -37.63 -16.76 -2.58
CA THR A 176 -37.83 -17.96 -3.38
C THR A 176 -36.78 -18.25 -4.45
N SER A 177 -36.27 -19.48 -4.36
CA SER A 177 -35.19 -20.07 -5.14
C SER A 177 -35.34 -19.91 -6.66
N VAL A 178 -34.62 -18.94 -7.23
CA VAL A 178 -34.27 -19.00 -8.65
C VAL A 178 -33.28 -20.16 -8.82
N PRO A 179 -33.48 -21.08 -9.78
CA PRO A 179 -32.54 -22.17 -10.02
C PRO A 179 -31.15 -21.59 -10.30
N HIS A 180 -30.22 -21.80 -9.40
CA HIS A 180 -28.87 -21.34 -9.58
C HIS A 180 -28.10 -22.27 -10.53
N ARG A 181 -27.58 -21.73 -11.62
CA ARG A 181 -26.67 -22.45 -12.50
C ARG A 181 -25.45 -22.96 -11.70
N PRO A 182 -24.99 -24.19 -11.90
CA PRO A 182 -23.82 -24.74 -11.21
C PRO A 182 -22.57 -23.84 -11.37
N THR A 183 -21.87 -23.56 -10.29
CA THR A 183 -20.67 -22.70 -10.33
C THR A 183 -19.56 -23.24 -11.22
N ALA A 184 -19.43 -24.57 -11.31
CA ALA A 184 -18.49 -25.24 -12.21
C ALA A 184 -18.73 -24.91 -13.69
N GLU A 185 -19.98 -24.90 -14.14
CA GLU A 185 -20.32 -24.52 -15.52
C GLU A 185 -19.99 -23.07 -15.83
N ILE A 186 -20.29 -22.17 -14.88
CA ILE A 186 -19.95 -20.75 -15.01
C ILE A 186 -18.43 -20.58 -15.05
N ALA A 187 -17.69 -21.29 -14.21
CA ALA A 187 -16.23 -21.24 -14.17
C ALA A 187 -15.62 -21.66 -15.52
N VAL A 188 -16.08 -22.77 -16.12
CA VAL A 188 -15.62 -23.23 -17.44
C VAL A 188 -15.97 -22.24 -18.53
N GLU A 189 -17.19 -21.71 -18.54
CA GLU A 189 -17.59 -20.70 -19.53
C GLU A 189 -16.66 -19.49 -19.50
N LYS A 190 -16.36 -18.97 -18.30
CA LYS A 190 -15.46 -17.84 -18.15
C LYS A 190 -14.03 -18.17 -18.55
N SER A 191 -13.53 -19.38 -18.20
CA SER A 191 -12.22 -19.84 -18.66
C SER A 191 -12.12 -19.94 -20.19
N LEU A 192 -13.13 -20.49 -20.83
CA LEU A 192 -13.18 -20.61 -22.30
C LEU A 192 -13.29 -19.26 -22.99
N ALA A 193 -14.09 -18.33 -22.44
CA ALA A 193 -14.18 -16.97 -22.96
C ALA A 193 -12.83 -16.26 -22.89
N ALA A 194 -12.14 -16.35 -21.75
CA ALA A 194 -10.82 -15.77 -21.60
C ALA A 194 -9.77 -16.46 -22.50
N LEU A 195 -9.82 -17.80 -22.64
CA LEU A 195 -8.93 -18.55 -23.54
C LEU A 195 -9.10 -18.11 -25.00
N ALA A 196 -10.32 -17.85 -25.45
CA ALA A 196 -10.59 -17.35 -26.80
C ALA A 196 -10.05 -15.93 -27.02
N GLY A 197 -9.91 -15.15 -25.96
CA GLY A 197 -9.54 -13.75 -26.00
C GLY A 197 -10.73 -12.82 -26.27
N PHE A 198 -10.56 -11.56 -25.98
CA PHE A 198 -11.58 -10.53 -26.16
C PHE A 198 -11.17 -9.58 -27.28
N ALA A 199 -11.99 -9.50 -28.34
CA ALA A 199 -11.69 -8.70 -29.52
C ALA A 199 -11.55 -7.20 -29.21
N GLU A 200 -12.34 -6.71 -28.25
CA GLU A 200 -12.34 -5.30 -27.80
C GLU A 200 -11.84 -5.20 -26.36
N SER A 201 -10.57 -5.48 -26.17
CA SER A 201 -9.95 -5.34 -24.85
C SER A 201 -9.42 -3.94 -24.67
N THR A 202 -9.95 -3.19 -23.68
CA THR A 202 -9.41 -1.88 -23.28
C THR A 202 -7.97 -1.97 -22.80
N TRP A 203 -7.53 -3.15 -22.33
CA TRP A 203 -6.18 -3.43 -21.84
C TRP A 203 -5.11 -3.41 -22.94
N THR A 204 -5.51 -3.51 -24.19
CA THR A 204 -4.59 -3.41 -25.35
C THR A 204 -4.58 -2.03 -25.98
N THR A 205 -5.40 -1.09 -25.50
CA THR A 205 -5.56 0.25 -26.08
C THR A 205 -5.38 1.40 -25.08
N ASP A 206 -5.58 1.18 -23.77
CA ASP A 206 -5.32 2.22 -22.76
C ASP A 206 -3.81 2.45 -22.60
N GLN A 207 -3.32 3.58 -23.08
CA GLN A 207 -1.90 3.93 -23.06
C GLN A 207 -1.33 4.03 -21.63
N ARG A 208 -2.14 4.42 -20.65
CA ARG A 208 -1.70 4.49 -19.24
C ARG A 208 -1.41 3.10 -18.69
N PHE A 209 -2.30 2.13 -19.02
CA PHE A 209 -2.11 0.74 -18.66
C PHE A 209 -0.87 0.17 -19.35
N LEU A 210 -0.77 0.31 -20.68
CA LEU A 210 0.35 -0.22 -21.46
C LEU A 210 1.69 0.36 -21.02
N THR A 211 1.78 1.68 -20.85
CA THR A 211 3.00 2.35 -20.40
C THR A 211 3.38 1.91 -18.97
N GLY A 212 2.39 1.80 -18.08
CA GLY A 212 2.62 1.36 -16.71
C GLY A 212 3.14 -0.07 -16.62
N PHE A 213 2.57 -0.99 -17.39
CA PHE A 213 2.98 -2.40 -17.40
C PHE A 213 4.23 -2.67 -18.27
N ALA A 214 4.72 -1.67 -18.99
CA ALA A 214 6.00 -1.75 -19.70
C ALA A 214 7.21 -1.43 -18.81
N THR A 215 7.00 -0.94 -17.58
CA THR A 215 8.07 -0.69 -16.62
C THR A 215 8.65 -2.00 -16.09
N ASP A 216 9.93 -1.99 -15.71
CA ASP A 216 10.55 -3.17 -15.10
C ASP A 216 10.15 -3.24 -13.62
N ALA A 217 9.23 -4.17 -13.29
CA ALA A 217 8.81 -4.46 -11.94
C ALA A 217 8.57 -5.95 -11.73
N ASP A 218 8.72 -6.41 -10.49
CA ASP A 218 8.45 -7.80 -10.11
C ASP A 218 6.95 -8.10 -10.13
N VAL A 219 6.14 -7.10 -9.74
CA VAL A 219 4.68 -7.18 -9.79
C VAL A 219 4.12 -5.85 -10.25
N HIS A 220 3.21 -5.90 -11.21
CA HIS A 220 2.34 -4.78 -11.56
C HIS A 220 0.92 -5.06 -11.09
N SER A 221 0.20 -4.02 -10.75
CA SER A 221 -1.21 -4.10 -10.40
C SER A 221 -1.94 -2.88 -10.94
N TRP A 222 -3.12 -3.11 -11.50
CA TRP A 222 -4.04 -2.08 -11.95
C TRP A 222 -5.39 -2.25 -11.30
N SER A 223 -5.96 -1.16 -10.81
CA SER A 223 -7.27 -1.15 -10.17
C SER A 223 -7.97 0.19 -10.38
N THR A 224 -9.22 0.28 -9.93
CA THR A 224 -9.92 1.57 -9.80
C THR A 224 -9.95 2.02 -8.35
N GLY A 225 -10.08 3.33 -8.13
CA GLY A 225 -10.13 3.90 -6.78
C GLY A 225 -11.25 3.32 -5.90
N MET A 226 -12.40 2.96 -6.49
CA MET A 226 -13.51 2.32 -5.76
C MET A 226 -13.09 0.95 -5.19
N ASN A 227 -12.35 0.16 -5.95
CA ASN A 227 -11.94 -1.17 -5.50
C ASN A 227 -10.88 -1.11 -4.40
N MET A 228 -9.97 -0.13 -4.49
CA MET A 228 -9.00 0.13 -3.44
C MET A 228 -9.70 0.54 -2.13
N ALA A 229 -10.70 1.41 -2.18
CA ALA A 229 -11.48 1.80 -1.00
C ALA A 229 -12.24 0.62 -0.38
N ARG A 230 -12.82 -0.26 -1.21
CA ARG A 230 -13.47 -1.50 -0.73
C ARG A 230 -12.46 -2.43 -0.05
N PHE A 231 -11.27 -2.57 -0.62
CA PHE A 231 -10.19 -3.36 -0.01
C PHE A 231 -9.78 -2.81 1.35
N PHE A 232 -9.49 -1.50 1.44
CA PHE A 232 -9.17 -0.86 2.71
C PHE A 232 -10.32 -0.94 3.72
N GLY A 233 -11.56 -0.75 3.29
CA GLY A 233 -12.73 -0.91 4.13
C GLY A 233 -12.85 -2.31 4.74
N LYS A 234 -12.66 -3.37 3.93
CA LYS A 234 -12.65 -4.76 4.41
C LYS A 234 -11.48 -5.02 5.38
N LEU A 235 -10.28 -4.51 5.07
CA LEU A 235 -9.09 -4.64 5.94
C LEU A 235 -9.31 -3.95 7.28
N MET A 236 -9.78 -2.72 7.28
CA MET A 236 -10.05 -1.94 8.50
C MET A 236 -11.16 -2.55 9.34
N SER A 237 -12.23 -3.05 8.72
CA SER A 237 -13.29 -3.80 9.40
C SER A 237 -12.74 -5.05 10.10
N LYS A 238 -11.85 -5.80 9.43
CA LYS A 238 -11.22 -6.99 10.00
C LYS A 238 -10.25 -6.66 11.14
N LEU A 239 -9.54 -5.54 11.07
CA LEU A 239 -8.69 -5.05 12.15
C LEU A 239 -9.53 -4.54 13.33
N ALA A 240 -10.60 -3.80 13.06
CA ALA A 240 -11.53 -3.30 14.05
C ALA A 240 -12.23 -4.45 14.81
N SER A 241 -12.60 -5.55 14.14
CA SER A 241 -13.21 -6.71 14.78
C SER A 241 -12.30 -7.38 15.84
N LYS A 242 -10.98 -7.20 15.73
CA LYS A 242 -9.99 -7.76 16.65
C LYS A 242 -9.52 -6.79 17.74
N ASN A 243 -9.85 -5.50 17.63
CA ASN A 243 -9.38 -4.46 18.56
C ASN A 243 -10.55 -3.59 19.04
N PRO A 244 -10.98 -3.70 20.33
CA PRO A 244 -12.08 -2.92 20.88
C PRO A 244 -11.90 -1.40 20.77
N ALA A 245 -10.66 -0.90 20.82
CA ALA A 245 -10.36 0.52 20.64
C ALA A 245 -10.65 0.99 19.19
N MET A 246 -10.51 0.12 18.21
CA MET A 246 -10.83 0.40 16.82
C MET A 246 -12.32 0.20 16.50
N GLN A 247 -13.05 -0.60 17.30
CA GLN A 247 -14.52 -0.72 17.18
C GLN A 247 -15.25 0.57 17.53
N ALA A 248 -14.64 1.41 18.37
CA ALA A 248 -15.15 2.74 18.68
C ALA A 248 -14.91 3.78 17.57
N MET A 249 -14.06 3.46 16.57
CA MET A 249 -13.95 4.28 15.36
C MET A 249 -15.21 4.04 14.51
N PRO A 250 -15.90 5.12 14.10
CA PRO A 250 -17.10 4.95 13.29
C PRO A 250 -16.76 4.15 12.03
N ASN A 251 -17.66 3.23 11.64
CA ASN A 251 -17.60 2.47 10.38
C ASN A 251 -17.55 3.36 9.11
N ASN A 252 -17.44 4.67 9.29
CA ASN A 252 -17.40 5.71 8.28
C ASN A 252 -16.10 5.76 7.45
N PHE A 253 -15.11 4.89 7.71
CA PHE A 253 -14.04 4.68 6.74
C PHE A 253 -14.53 4.08 5.41
N ALA A 254 -15.73 3.47 5.40
CA ALA A 254 -16.42 3.14 4.15
C ALA A 254 -16.86 4.38 3.34
N GLY A 255 -16.90 5.54 3.98
CA GLY A 255 -17.18 6.86 3.37
C GLY A 255 -15.95 7.71 3.13
N PHE A 256 -14.72 7.20 3.34
CA PHE A 256 -13.57 7.86 2.72
C PHE A 256 -13.85 7.88 1.22
N PRO A 257 -13.97 9.05 0.61
CA PRO A 257 -14.20 9.09 -0.81
C PRO A 257 -13.01 8.35 -1.43
N ALA A 258 -13.27 7.12 -1.84
CA ALA A 258 -12.52 6.59 -2.94
C ALA A 258 -12.52 7.74 -3.93
N GLY A 259 -11.39 8.23 -4.34
CA GLY A 259 -11.34 9.25 -5.38
C GLY A 259 -12.36 8.91 -6.46
N PRO A 260 -12.67 9.73 -7.44
CA PRO A 260 -13.75 9.45 -8.37
C PRO A 260 -13.75 7.97 -8.70
N ALA A 261 -14.87 7.29 -8.52
CA ALA A 261 -15.00 5.82 -8.48
C ALA A 261 -14.24 5.09 -9.61
N ASN A 262 -13.99 5.81 -10.70
CA ASN A 262 -13.33 5.33 -11.91
C ASN A 262 -11.88 5.84 -12.07
N THR A 263 -11.25 6.39 -11.02
CA THR A 263 -9.85 6.83 -11.13
C THR A 263 -8.93 5.63 -11.23
N PRO A 264 -8.16 5.45 -12.31
CA PRO A 264 -7.23 4.35 -12.42
C PRO A 264 -6.06 4.50 -11.45
N ILE A 265 -5.63 3.38 -10.91
CA ILE A 265 -4.48 3.27 -10.01
C ILE A 265 -3.57 2.17 -10.55
N LEU A 266 -2.34 2.53 -10.87
CA LEU A 266 -1.25 1.62 -11.16
C LEU A 266 -0.41 1.44 -9.90
N SER A 267 -0.06 0.20 -9.56
CA SER A 267 0.92 -0.05 -8.51
C SER A 267 2.00 -1.00 -9.00
N THR A 268 3.22 -0.79 -8.53
CA THR A 268 4.35 -1.69 -8.79
C THR A 268 4.99 -2.12 -7.48
N LEU A 269 5.50 -3.35 -7.44
CA LEU A 269 6.30 -3.87 -6.34
C LEU A 269 7.63 -4.37 -6.89
N ASN A 270 8.71 -3.90 -6.31
CA ASN A 270 10.08 -4.29 -6.67
C ASN A 270 10.85 -4.78 -5.45
N PHE A 271 11.47 -5.93 -5.59
CA PHE A 271 12.47 -6.47 -4.66
C PHE A 271 13.86 -6.14 -5.20
N ALA A 272 14.33 -4.94 -4.93
CA ALA A 272 15.67 -4.49 -5.33
C ALA A 272 16.71 -4.86 -4.26
N ASP A 273 17.99 -4.69 -4.59
CA ASP A 273 19.05 -4.84 -3.60
C ASP A 273 18.90 -3.79 -2.51
N GLY A 274 18.95 -4.24 -1.27
CA GLY A 274 18.83 -3.41 -0.09
C GLY A 274 17.45 -2.79 0.16
N ARG A 275 16.43 -3.00 -0.68
CA ARG A 275 15.11 -2.37 -0.48
C ARG A 275 13.96 -3.06 -1.19
N ILE A 276 12.82 -3.09 -0.53
CA ILE A 276 11.51 -3.39 -1.12
C ILE A 276 10.83 -2.06 -1.42
N VAL A 277 10.38 -1.87 -2.65
CA VAL A 277 9.70 -0.63 -3.06
C VAL A 277 8.32 -0.97 -3.61
N PHE A 278 7.28 -0.45 -2.97
CA PHE A 278 5.93 -0.42 -3.49
C PHE A 278 5.63 1.00 -3.93
N HIS A 279 5.35 1.19 -5.20
CA HIS A 279 5.02 2.48 -5.78
C HIS A 279 3.60 2.45 -6.33
N MET A 280 2.88 3.55 -6.18
CA MET A 280 1.49 3.70 -6.61
C MET A 280 1.30 5.04 -7.32
N THR A 281 0.77 4.99 -8.53
CA THR A 281 0.38 6.16 -9.33
C THR A 281 -1.13 6.20 -9.46
N THR A 282 -1.74 7.29 -9.02
CA THR A 282 -3.17 7.58 -9.21
C THR A 282 -3.34 8.59 -10.32
N PHE A 283 -4.02 8.21 -11.41
CA PHE A 283 -4.25 9.06 -12.58
C PHE A 283 -5.42 10.02 -12.33
N ASN A 284 -5.15 11.15 -11.72
CA ASN A 284 -6.19 12.11 -11.33
C ASN A 284 -6.87 12.77 -12.53
N GLN A 285 -8.16 13.06 -12.38
CA GLN A 285 -8.86 14.00 -13.26
C GLN A 285 -8.25 15.42 -13.10
N PRO A 286 -8.22 16.24 -14.16
CA PRO A 286 -7.59 17.58 -14.14
C PRO A 286 -8.02 18.45 -12.94
N ASP A 287 -9.32 18.49 -12.64
CA ASP A 287 -9.87 19.29 -11.54
C ASP A 287 -9.40 18.80 -10.15
N ASN A 288 -9.23 17.48 -9.99
CA ASN A 288 -8.70 16.90 -8.75
C ASN A 288 -7.21 17.18 -8.63
N ALA A 289 -6.46 17.03 -9.73
CA ALA A 289 -5.05 17.34 -9.78
C ALA A 289 -4.78 18.82 -9.41
N ALA A 290 -5.56 19.75 -9.95
CA ALA A 290 -5.45 21.18 -9.64
C ALA A 290 -5.66 21.45 -8.13
N THR A 291 -6.64 20.79 -7.51
CA THR A 291 -6.88 20.91 -6.06
C THR A 291 -5.73 20.34 -5.25
N LEU A 292 -5.22 19.16 -5.62
CA LEU A 292 -4.14 18.49 -4.90
C LEU A 292 -2.79 19.21 -5.04
N LYS A 293 -2.50 19.81 -6.21
CA LYS A 293 -1.30 20.62 -6.43
C LYS A 293 -1.15 21.77 -5.45
N ARG A 294 -2.25 22.30 -4.92
CA ARG A 294 -2.21 23.38 -3.91
C ARG A 294 -1.62 22.93 -2.57
N PHE A 295 -1.49 21.65 -2.31
CA PHE A 295 -0.76 21.16 -1.13
C PHE A 295 0.76 21.22 -1.33
N VAL A 296 1.23 21.20 -2.58
CA VAL A 296 2.66 21.20 -2.93
C VAL A 296 3.11 22.50 -3.60
N ASP A 297 2.31 23.56 -3.51
CA ASP A 297 2.58 24.89 -4.09
C ASP A 297 3.75 25.65 -3.45
N ARG A 298 4.24 25.18 -2.32
CA ARG A 298 5.39 25.72 -1.60
C ARG A 298 6.27 24.59 -1.05
N PRO A 299 7.58 24.80 -0.85
CA PRO A 299 8.45 23.78 -0.25
C PRO A 299 8.04 23.50 1.20
N PHE A 300 8.30 22.27 1.68
CA PHE A 300 8.14 21.92 3.09
C PHE A 300 9.10 22.73 3.98
N ASN A 301 8.62 23.15 5.14
CA ASN A 301 9.46 23.86 6.11
C ASN A 301 10.44 22.91 6.80
N LYS A 302 11.65 22.79 6.25
CA LYS A 302 12.71 21.90 6.76
C LYS A 302 13.18 22.24 8.16
N ASP A 303 12.99 23.49 8.60
CA ASP A 303 13.33 23.93 9.96
C ASP A 303 12.56 23.16 11.04
N LEU A 304 11.37 22.64 10.73
CA LEU A 304 10.60 21.85 11.68
C LEU A 304 11.37 20.60 12.15
N ILE A 305 12.07 19.92 11.25
CA ILE A 305 12.90 18.76 11.61
C ILE A 305 14.25 19.20 12.14
N ALA A 306 14.86 20.23 11.54
CA ALA A 306 16.18 20.69 11.94
C ALA A 306 16.25 21.09 13.42
N ARG A 307 15.15 21.61 13.97
CA ARG A 307 15.05 22.05 15.37
C ARG A 307 14.70 20.94 16.37
N LEU A 308 14.48 19.68 15.92
CA LEU A 308 14.21 18.59 16.84
C LEU A 308 15.41 18.37 17.78
N PRO A 309 15.20 18.23 19.09
CA PRO A 309 16.29 18.01 20.05
C PRO A 309 17.11 16.76 19.74
N ASN A 310 18.35 16.72 20.26
CA ASN A 310 19.21 15.55 20.21
C ASN A 310 18.53 14.35 20.88
N GLY A 311 18.94 13.15 20.51
CA GLY A 311 18.39 11.91 20.94
C GLY A 311 18.21 10.95 19.77
N LEU A 312 17.96 9.69 20.07
CA LEU A 312 17.72 8.66 19.08
C LEU A 312 16.35 8.87 18.41
N LEU A 313 16.34 9.34 17.15
CA LEU A 313 15.11 9.56 16.40
C LEU A 313 14.53 8.22 15.94
N LEU A 314 13.45 7.78 16.58
CA LEU A 314 12.79 6.50 16.27
C LEU A 314 11.94 6.59 15.00
N GLY A 315 11.41 7.77 14.73
CA GLY A 315 10.62 8.03 13.53
C GLY A 315 9.98 9.40 13.53
N TRP A 316 9.51 9.81 12.38
CA TRP A 316 8.82 11.07 12.20
C TRP A 316 7.83 11.04 11.04
N MET A 317 6.87 11.93 11.07
CA MET A 317 5.91 12.20 10.02
C MET A 317 5.86 13.71 9.76
N ALA A 318 6.03 14.09 8.51
CA ALA A 318 5.83 15.46 8.04
C ALA A 318 4.61 15.50 7.12
N LEU A 319 3.78 16.51 7.29
CA LEU A 319 2.59 16.76 6.50
C LEU A 319 2.57 18.22 6.06
N ARG A 320 2.44 18.46 4.77
CA ARG A 320 2.14 19.80 4.27
C ARG A 320 0.68 20.14 4.54
N MET A 321 0.46 21.29 5.10
CA MET A 321 -0.87 21.77 5.40
C MET A 321 -1.11 23.09 4.66
N ASN A 322 -1.94 23.05 3.63
CA ASN A 322 -2.53 24.24 3.03
C ASN A 322 -3.99 24.29 3.48
N PRO A 323 -4.37 25.15 4.44
CA PRO A 323 -5.71 25.15 5.01
C PRO A 323 -6.82 25.39 3.98
N ALA A 324 -6.56 26.26 2.98
CA ALA A 324 -7.52 26.54 1.92
C ALA A 324 -7.71 25.33 1.01
N ALA A 325 -6.61 24.65 0.61
CA ALA A 325 -6.69 23.45 -0.18
C ALA A 325 -7.39 22.32 0.59
N TYR A 326 -7.12 22.18 1.90
CA TYR A 326 -7.78 21.19 2.74
C TYR A 326 -9.30 21.40 2.80
N LYS A 327 -9.73 22.66 2.98
CA LYS A 327 -11.15 23.03 2.98
C LYS A 327 -11.81 22.67 1.64
N ASP A 328 -11.18 23.01 0.51
CA ASP A 328 -11.69 22.69 -0.82
C ASP A 328 -11.80 21.17 -1.05
N VAL A 329 -10.83 20.38 -0.56
CA VAL A 329 -10.89 18.92 -0.61
C VAL A 329 -12.07 18.39 0.19
N VAL A 330 -12.23 18.86 1.42
CA VAL A 330 -13.32 18.46 2.31
C VAL A 330 -14.69 18.76 1.69
N ASP A 331 -14.85 19.93 1.07
CA ASP A 331 -16.08 20.34 0.41
C ASP A 331 -16.33 19.54 -0.88
N LYS A 332 -15.31 19.40 -1.72
CA LYS A 332 -15.39 18.69 -3.00
C LYS A 332 -15.73 17.21 -2.84
N PHE A 333 -15.21 16.57 -1.80
CA PHE A 333 -15.50 15.17 -1.49
C PHE A 333 -16.71 14.99 -0.58
N HIS A 334 -17.46 16.04 -0.29
CA HIS A 334 -18.67 16.02 0.55
C HIS A 334 -18.44 15.42 1.95
N THR A 335 -17.21 15.54 2.47
CA THR A 335 -16.84 14.99 3.79
C THR A 335 -17.01 15.98 4.94
N ARG A 336 -17.34 17.25 4.66
CA ARG A 336 -17.49 18.32 5.65
C ARG A 336 -18.46 17.92 6.76
N GLN A 337 -19.67 17.49 6.43
CA GLN A 337 -20.69 17.15 7.41
C GLN A 337 -20.23 16.03 8.36
N MET A 338 -19.53 15.02 7.83
CA MET A 338 -18.99 13.93 8.62
C MET A 338 -17.90 14.44 9.58
N LEU A 339 -16.96 15.23 9.08
CA LEU A 339 -15.86 15.78 9.88
C LEU A 339 -16.37 16.75 10.94
N ASP A 340 -17.29 17.65 10.58
CA ASP A 340 -17.90 18.57 11.52
C ASP A 340 -18.70 17.81 12.61
N SER A 341 -19.41 16.73 12.27
CA SER A 341 -20.11 15.88 13.24
C SER A 341 -19.15 15.21 14.24
N MET A 342 -17.97 14.80 13.78
CA MET A 342 -16.92 14.25 14.65
C MET A 342 -16.32 15.31 15.56
N LEU A 343 -16.07 16.48 15.02
CA LEU A 343 -15.46 17.62 15.73
C LEU A 343 -16.45 18.30 16.68
N ALA A 344 -17.74 18.34 16.33
CA ALA A 344 -18.81 18.95 17.16
C ALA A 344 -18.92 18.31 18.55
N LYS A 345 -18.60 17.02 18.69
CA LYS A 345 -18.50 16.35 20.01
C LYS A 345 -17.44 17.00 20.93
N LYS A 346 -16.53 17.77 20.35
CA LYS A 346 -15.47 18.53 21.04
C LYS A 346 -15.69 20.05 20.98
N GLY A 347 -16.86 20.49 20.47
CA GLY A 347 -17.18 21.91 20.30
C GLY A 347 -16.34 22.58 19.21
N LEU A 348 -15.98 21.86 18.16
CA LEU A 348 -15.11 22.29 17.06
C LEU A 348 -15.79 22.07 15.71
N SER A 349 -15.30 22.79 14.71
CA SER A 349 -15.60 22.59 13.29
C SER A 349 -14.31 22.45 12.49
N ILE A 350 -14.42 22.04 11.23
CA ILE A 350 -13.29 22.01 10.31
C ILE A 350 -12.73 23.42 10.06
N ASP A 351 -13.61 24.44 10.07
CA ASP A 351 -13.22 25.83 9.91
C ASP A 351 -12.38 26.33 11.11
N ASP A 352 -12.68 25.88 12.33
CA ASP A 352 -11.85 26.19 13.50
C ASP A 352 -10.44 25.61 13.35
N ILE A 353 -10.33 24.34 12.91
CA ILE A 353 -9.05 23.67 12.70
C ILE A 353 -8.25 24.37 11.60
N THR A 354 -8.87 24.61 10.46
CA THR A 354 -8.20 25.25 9.32
C THR A 354 -7.82 26.72 9.56
N ALA A 355 -8.53 27.41 10.45
CA ALA A 355 -8.19 28.77 10.85
C ALA A 355 -6.99 28.87 11.83
N ILE A 356 -6.70 27.79 12.55
CA ILE A 356 -5.59 27.73 13.52
C ILE A 356 -4.27 27.40 12.83
N PHE A 357 -4.28 26.38 11.98
CA PHE A 357 -3.07 25.89 11.32
C PHE A 357 -2.75 26.72 10.07
N GLY A 358 -1.54 27.27 10.00
CA GLY A 358 -1.08 28.11 8.88
C GLY A 358 -0.07 27.45 7.97
N GLY A 359 0.31 26.20 8.27
CA GLY A 359 1.39 25.55 7.54
C GLY A 359 1.63 24.11 7.94
N ASP A 360 2.88 23.69 7.74
CA ASP A 360 3.29 22.29 7.87
C ASP A 360 3.19 21.77 9.30
N ILE A 361 2.99 20.47 9.41
CA ILE A 361 2.90 19.73 10.66
C ILE A 361 4.02 18.69 10.68
N LEU A 362 4.69 18.55 11.83
CA LEU A 362 5.67 17.50 12.11
C LEU A 362 5.26 16.76 13.38
N ILE A 363 5.30 15.44 13.32
CA ILE A 363 5.22 14.56 14.50
C ILE A 363 6.52 13.77 14.55
N ALA A 364 7.18 13.72 15.71
CA ALA A 364 8.42 12.97 15.88
C ALA A 364 8.43 12.21 17.21
N ALA A 365 9.09 11.06 17.23
CA ALA A 365 9.35 10.24 18.39
C ALA A 365 10.86 10.14 18.62
N ILE A 366 11.32 10.60 19.79
CA ILE A 366 12.75 10.65 20.16
C ILE A 366 12.95 9.89 21.46
N ALA A 367 13.85 8.91 21.46
CA ALA A 367 14.31 8.26 22.65
C ALA A 367 15.56 8.98 23.22
N PRO A 368 15.81 8.95 24.54
CA PRO A 368 17.01 9.57 25.13
C PRO A 368 18.28 8.83 24.69
N ASP A 369 19.36 9.59 24.44
CA ASP A 369 20.65 9.06 23.97
C ASP A 369 21.39 8.20 25.00
N SER A 370 21.21 8.46 26.29
CA SER A 370 21.99 7.81 27.32
C SER A 370 21.26 6.64 27.96
N VAL A 371 21.88 5.48 27.83
CA VAL A 371 21.72 4.35 28.75
C VAL A 371 22.53 4.70 30.02
N SER A 372 22.00 5.58 30.87
CA SER A 372 22.50 5.62 32.25
C SER A 372 22.15 4.27 32.87
N THR A 373 23.17 3.45 33.08
CA THR A 373 23.07 2.06 33.56
C THR A 373 22.59 1.94 35.01
N THR A 374 22.32 3.05 35.68
CA THR A 374 22.02 3.08 37.11
C THR A 374 20.57 3.44 37.46
N ASP A 375 19.77 3.87 36.50
CA ASP A 375 18.38 4.29 36.77
C ASP A 375 17.40 3.34 36.07
N THR A 376 16.72 2.51 36.85
CA THR A 376 15.59 1.65 36.46
C THR A 376 14.34 2.47 36.08
N ALA A 377 14.45 3.81 35.99
CA ALA A 377 13.39 4.66 35.48
C ALA A 377 13.08 4.27 34.04
N LYS A 378 11.86 3.82 33.81
CA LYS A 378 11.33 3.43 32.50
C LYS A 378 11.69 4.50 31.46
N LYS A 379 12.53 4.15 30.49
CA LYS A 379 12.93 5.03 29.40
C LYS A 379 11.68 5.54 28.70
N LYS A 380 11.41 6.83 28.80
CA LYS A 380 10.24 7.45 28.18
C LYS A 380 10.60 7.98 26.81
N ILE A 381 9.87 7.52 25.78
CA ILE A 381 9.89 8.13 24.47
C ILE A 381 9.27 9.53 24.57
N ASN A 382 9.96 10.54 24.03
CA ASN A 382 9.47 11.89 23.92
C ASN A 382 8.81 12.07 22.57
N PHE A 383 7.52 12.39 22.54
CA PHE A 383 6.81 12.75 21.35
C PHE A 383 6.81 14.27 21.18
N TYR A 384 7.05 14.72 19.96
CA TYR A 384 6.96 16.12 19.56
C TYR A 384 5.90 16.24 18.48
N PHE A 385 4.90 17.06 18.73
CA PHE A 385 4.01 17.59 17.71
C PHE A 385 4.39 19.04 17.49
N VAL A 386 4.75 19.37 16.27
CA VAL A 386 5.14 20.73 15.86
C VAL A 386 4.27 21.14 14.70
N ALA A 387 3.68 22.32 14.75
CA ALA A 387 2.88 22.82 13.65
C ALA A 387 3.05 24.33 13.48
N SER A 388 3.02 24.78 12.21
CA SER A 388 2.90 26.19 11.90
C SER A 388 1.47 26.65 12.19
N ILE A 389 1.34 27.77 12.87
CA ILE A 389 0.04 28.34 13.26
C ILE A 389 -0.14 29.74 12.68
N SER A 390 -1.38 30.04 12.27
CA SER A 390 -1.78 31.37 11.77
C SER A 390 -2.41 32.23 12.86
N ASP A 391 -3.07 31.60 13.85
CA ASP A 391 -3.78 32.30 14.92
C ASP A 391 -3.46 31.69 16.31
N PRO A 392 -2.44 32.20 17.01
CA PRO A 392 -2.09 31.76 18.37
C PRO A 392 -3.23 31.89 19.37
N SER A 393 -4.07 32.93 19.23
CA SER A 393 -5.16 33.21 20.17
C SER A 393 -6.27 32.13 20.04
N LYS A 394 -6.66 31.81 18.84
CA LYS A 394 -7.61 30.71 18.58
C LYS A 394 -7.07 29.36 19.05
N LEU A 395 -5.77 29.08 18.84
CA LEU A 395 -5.14 27.88 19.35
C LEU A 395 -5.25 27.79 20.89
N MET A 396 -4.97 28.90 21.61
CA MET A 396 -5.08 28.91 23.08
C MET A 396 -6.52 28.70 23.54
N GLN A 397 -7.50 29.30 22.87
CA GLN A 397 -8.92 29.07 23.16
C GLN A 397 -9.29 27.62 22.96
N LEU A 398 -8.82 27.01 21.85
CA LEU A 398 -9.01 25.59 21.57
C LEU A 398 -8.40 24.70 22.65
N ALA A 399 -7.15 24.94 23.03
CA ALA A 399 -6.46 24.18 24.07
C ALA A 399 -7.20 24.27 25.43
N THR A 400 -7.74 25.44 25.77
CA THR A 400 -8.56 25.63 26.96
C THR A 400 -9.87 24.84 26.89
N LYS A 401 -10.60 24.91 25.77
CA LYS A 401 -11.83 24.16 25.56
C LYS A 401 -11.60 22.65 25.67
N LEU A 402 -10.56 22.13 25.02
CA LEU A 402 -10.22 20.71 25.07
C LEU A 402 -9.83 20.26 26.48
N SER A 403 -9.07 21.07 27.20
CA SER A 403 -8.68 20.78 28.58
C SER A 403 -9.88 20.76 29.52
N ALA A 404 -10.82 21.71 29.38
CA ALA A 404 -12.06 21.78 30.15
C ALA A 404 -12.98 20.57 29.86
N SER A 405 -13.14 20.20 28.58
CA SER A 405 -13.91 19.02 28.17
C SER A 405 -13.31 17.72 28.72
N ALA A 406 -11.98 17.60 28.76
CA ALA A 406 -11.29 16.45 29.34
C ALA A 406 -11.43 16.39 30.87
N ALA A 407 -11.52 17.53 31.55
CA ALA A 407 -11.73 17.60 32.99
C ALA A 407 -13.18 17.23 33.39
N ALA A 408 -14.17 17.58 32.56
CA ALA A 408 -15.58 17.31 32.80
C ALA A 408 -15.98 15.84 32.62
N ASN A 409 -15.17 15.02 31.93
CA ASN A 409 -15.45 13.60 31.71
C ASN A 409 -14.33 12.73 32.29
N PRO A 410 -14.47 12.22 33.54
CA PRO A 410 -13.42 11.49 34.25
C PRO A 410 -12.97 10.20 33.55
N ASP A 411 -13.84 9.54 32.79
CA ASP A 411 -13.48 8.31 32.06
C ASP A 411 -12.60 8.59 30.84
N THR A 412 -12.83 9.70 30.14
CA THR A 412 -11.98 10.15 29.04
C THR A 412 -10.70 10.82 29.54
N ALA A 413 -10.69 11.37 30.76
CA ALA A 413 -9.55 12.02 31.39
C ALA A 413 -8.42 11.03 31.76
N LYS A 414 -8.73 9.75 31.98
CA LYS A 414 -7.73 8.74 32.38
C LYS A 414 -6.82 8.29 31.22
N ALA A 415 -7.26 8.41 29.99
CA ALA A 415 -6.56 7.88 28.82
C ALA A 415 -6.26 8.91 27.71
N GLY A 416 -6.71 10.14 27.81
CA GLY A 416 -6.66 11.08 26.69
C GLY A 416 -5.32 11.85 26.57
N PRO A 417 -4.74 11.96 25.36
CA PRO A 417 -3.54 12.76 25.09
C PRO A 417 -3.75 14.25 25.38
N PHE A 418 -4.99 14.71 25.47
CA PHE A 418 -5.39 16.11 25.68
C PHE A 418 -5.41 16.55 27.16
N LYS A 419 -5.18 15.63 28.11
CA LYS A 419 -5.11 15.98 29.52
C LYS A 419 -3.95 16.96 29.74
N ASN A 420 -4.27 18.13 30.28
CA ASN A 420 -3.30 19.20 30.56
C ASN A 420 -2.51 19.66 29.31
N LEU A 421 -3.21 19.80 28.17
CA LEU A 421 -2.59 20.20 26.91
C LEU A 421 -1.84 21.54 27.05
N ALA A 422 -2.44 22.52 27.73
CA ALA A 422 -1.81 23.81 27.97
C ALA A 422 -0.48 23.72 28.76
N GLY A 423 -0.38 22.76 29.71
CA GLY A 423 0.85 22.49 30.45
C GLY A 423 1.95 21.76 29.66
N LYS A 424 1.64 21.29 28.44
CA LYS A 424 2.56 20.54 27.56
C LYS A 424 2.94 21.33 26.30
N MET A 425 2.35 22.51 26.12
CA MET A 425 2.43 23.30 24.90
C MET A 425 3.29 24.56 25.11
N VAL A 426 4.07 24.89 24.08
CA VAL A 426 4.78 26.18 23.93
C VAL A 426 4.43 26.74 22.56
N VAL A 427 4.11 28.02 22.53
CA VAL A 427 3.86 28.78 21.29
C VAL A 427 4.92 29.86 21.19
N GLN A 428 5.67 29.86 20.09
CA GLN A 428 6.70 30.82 19.79
C GLN A 428 6.95 30.86 18.27
N ASP A 429 7.29 32.01 17.71
CA ASP A 429 7.66 32.18 16.27
C ASP A 429 6.62 31.60 15.29
N ASN A 430 5.33 31.78 15.55
CA ASN A 430 4.23 31.18 14.80
C ASN A 430 4.30 29.66 14.71
N LEU A 431 4.95 29.02 15.65
CA LEU A 431 4.96 27.58 15.82
C LEU A 431 4.29 27.19 17.14
N VAL A 432 3.56 26.10 17.13
CA VAL A 432 3.16 25.39 18.34
C VAL A 432 3.99 24.12 18.47
N VAL A 433 4.51 23.90 19.67
CA VAL A 433 5.17 22.65 20.03
C VAL A 433 4.48 22.03 21.23
N ILE A 434 4.06 20.79 21.10
CA ILE A 434 3.47 19.98 22.17
C ILE A 434 4.40 18.79 22.40
N SER A 435 4.76 18.53 23.66
CA SER A 435 5.59 17.40 24.04
C SER A 435 5.09 16.77 25.36
N GLY A 436 5.86 15.85 25.94
CA GLY A 436 5.52 15.18 27.21
C GLY A 436 5.28 16.17 28.37
N ASN A 437 6.03 17.27 28.40
CA ASN A 437 5.85 18.41 29.29
C ASN A 437 6.35 19.71 28.64
N ARG A 438 6.10 20.84 29.33
CA ARG A 438 6.42 22.18 28.79
C ARG A 438 7.94 22.43 28.68
N GLU A 439 8.74 21.86 29.54
CA GLU A 439 10.20 21.96 29.47
C GLU A 439 10.74 21.29 28.21
N GLN A 440 10.27 20.08 27.92
CA GLN A 440 10.63 19.37 26.67
C GLN A 440 10.17 20.16 25.43
N ALA A 441 8.97 20.72 25.45
CA ALA A 441 8.49 21.56 24.34
C ALA A 441 9.39 22.82 24.16
N ARG A 442 9.90 23.42 25.24
CA ARG A 442 10.85 24.54 25.17
C ARG A 442 12.20 24.16 24.56
N LYS A 443 12.68 22.93 24.81
CA LYS A 443 13.94 22.44 24.22
C LYS A 443 13.96 22.51 22.71
N TYR A 444 12.82 22.38 22.05
CA TYR A 444 12.70 22.55 20.60
C TYR A 444 13.11 23.96 20.13
N PHE A 445 12.82 25.00 20.90
CA PHE A 445 13.15 26.38 20.55
C PHE A 445 14.57 26.81 20.99
N THR A 446 15.09 26.20 22.04
CA THR A 446 16.40 26.56 22.63
C THR A 446 17.55 25.69 22.11
N HIS A 447 17.24 24.62 21.37
CA HIS A 447 18.23 23.71 20.82
C HIS A 447 19.01 24.37 19.68
N THR A 448 20.35 24.40 19.77
CA THR A 448 21.24 25.07 18.82
C THR A 448 21.76 24.14 17.73
N ASP A 449 21.93 22.85 18.06
CA ASP A 449 22.41 21.86 17.10
C ASP A 449 21.30 21.51 16.13
N ARG A 450 21.59 21.59 14.85
CA ARG A 450 20.60 21.30 13.81
C ARG A 450 20.75 19.90 13.29
N ARG A 451 19.62 19.17 13.22
CA ARG A 451 19.61 17.85 12.57
C ARG A 451 19.75 17.99 11.06
N PRO A 452 20.40 17.01 10.39
CA PRO A 452 20.44 16.94 8.93
C PRO A 452 19.00 16.93 8.35
N THR A 453 18.80 17.68 7.27
CA THR A 453 17.48 17.85 6.63
C THR A 453 17.38 17.12 5.28
N ASP A 454 18.43 16.46 4.84
CA ASP A 454 18.54 15.66 3.62
C ASP A 454 17.57 14.44 3.60
N MET A 455 17.11 14.02 4.79
CA MET A 455 16.06 13.00 4.91
C MET A 455 14.66 13.49 4.46
N ILE A 456 14.49 14.79 4.25
CA ILE A 456 13.23 15.39 3.81
C ILE A 456 13.17 15.39 2.29
N GLY A 457 12.71 14.36 1.65
CA GLY A 457 12.50 14.12 0.24
C GLY A 457 12.28 15.31 -0.72
N ASN A 458 11.56 15.05 -1.78
CA ASN A 458 11.29 16.02 -2.84
C ASN A 458 10.34 17.12 -2.38
N ASP A 459 10.48 18.30 -2.99
CA ASP A 459 9.59 19.43 -2.75
C ASP A 459 8.14 19.17 -3.22
N ASN A 460 7.88 18.04 -3.89
CA ASN A 460 6.55 17.62 -4.34
C ASN A 460 5.82 16.68 -3.36
N ASP A 461 6.46 16.29 -2.25
CA ASP A 461 5.83 15.43 -1.26
C ASP A 461 4.78 16.22 -0.45
N MET A 462 3.54 15.74 -0.38
CA MET A 462 2.50 16.23 0.52
C MET A 462 2.67 15.66 1.93
N GLN A 463 3.10 14.42 2.00
CA GLN A 463 3.30 13.69 3.23
C GLN A 463 4.55 12.82 3.15
N ARG A 464 5.27 12.74 4.25
CA ARG A 464 6.39 11.83 4.42
C ARG A 464 6.40 11.22 5.80
N ILE A 465 6.64 9.93 5.88
CA ILE A 465 6.79 9.18 7.12
C ILE A 465 8.11 8.41 7.03
N VAL A 466 8.89 8.45 8.09
CA VAL A 466 10.11 7.63 8.22
C VAL A 466 10.12 7.01 9.61
N ILE A 467 10.37 5.70 9.67
CA ILE A 467 10.58 4.96 10.91
C ILE A 467 11.95 4.30 10.80
N ASP A 468 12.84 4.65 11.70
CA ASP A 468 14.16 4.04 11.84
C ASP A 468 14.01 2.73 12.62
N LEU A 469 13.98 1.61 11.92
CA LEU A 469 13.76 0.29 12.51
C LEU A 469 14.96 -0.16 13.34
N LYS A 470 16.17 0.24 12.93
CA LYS A 470 17.40 -0.05 13.67
C LYS A 470 17.41 0.68 15.02
N ALA A 471 17.01 1.95 15.00
CA ALA A 471 16.84 2.74 16.23
C ALA A 471 15.76 2.15 17.16
N VAL A 472 14.62 1.75 16.57
CA VAL A 472 13.53 1.09 17.31
C VAL A 472 13.99 -0.23 17.91
N GLY A 473 14.68 -1.08 17.14
CA GLY A 473 15.23 -2.36 17.62
C GLY A 473 16.20 -2.15 18.78
N SER A 474 17.14 -1.21 18.67
CA SER A 474 18.09 -0.83 19.72
C SER A 474 17.38 -0.34 20.99
N PHE A 475 16.35 0.50 20.84
CA PHE A 475 15.56 0.97 21.97
C PHE A 475 14.81 -0.17 22.67
N ILE A 476 14.16 -1.07 21.92
CA ILE A 476 13.45 -2.24 22.46
C ILE A 476 14.42 -3.15 23.19
N GLY A 477 15.54 -3.53 22.56
CA GLY A 477 16.56 -4.39 23.16
C GLY A 477 17.11 -3.83 24.47
N SER A 478 17.30 -2.52 24.55
CA SER A 478 17.79 -1.86 25.75
C SER A 478 16.72 -1.60 26.83
N SER A 479 15.44 -1.65 26.49
CA SER A 479 14.34 -1.26 27.40
C SER A 479 13.56 -2.44 27.98
N MET A 480 13.48 -3.57 27.24
CA MET A 480 12.66 -4.73 27.60
C MET A 480 13.46 -5.89 28.26
N GLY A 481 14.76 -5.70 28.46
CA GLY A 481 15.60 -6.65 29.20
C GLY A 481 15.64 -8.02 28.52
N SER A 482 15.44 -9.10 29.31
CA SER A 482 15.55 -10.49 28.85
C SER A 482 14.23 -11.11 28.36
N ASP A 483 13.22 -10.32 27.97
CA ASP A 483 12.00 -10.89 27.39
C ASP A 483 12.33 -11.57 26.04
N PRO A 484 12.17 -12.90 25.92
CA PRO A 484 12.53 -13.63 24.71
C PRO A 484 11.79 -13.12 23.44
N LYS A 485 10.53 -12.69 23.59
CA LYS A 485 9.74 -12.15 22.45
C LYS A 485 10.29 -10.81 21.98
N ALA A 486 10.66 -9.94 22.90
CA ALA A 486 11.28 -8.66 22.58
C ALA A 486 12.64 -8.85 21.90
N MET A 487 13.44 -9.82 22.35
CA MET A 487 14.74 -10.16 21.72
C MET A 487 14.58 -10.69 20.29
N ILE A 488 13.61 -11.58 20.05
CA ILE A 488 13.30 -12.06 18.69
C ILE A 488 12.89 -10.89 17.80
N PHE A 489 12.00 -10.05 18.29
CA PHE A 489 11.54 -8.87 17.53
C PHE A 489 12.69 -7.89 17.25
N ALA A 490 13.55 -7.61 18.23
CA ALA A 490 14.73 -6.77 18.02
C ALA A 490 15.67 -7.33 16.94
N ARG A 491 15.93 -8.66 16.94
CA ARG A 491 16.74 -9.33 15.91
C ARG A 491 16.15 -9.22 14.50
N ILE A 492 14.82 -9.29 14.38
CA ILE A 492 14.14 -9.06 13.10
C ILE A 492 14.38 -7.62 12.63
N LEU A 493 14.25 -6.64 13.55
CA LEU A 493 14.46 -5.23 13.23
C LEU A 493 15.92 -4.91 12.89
N GLU A 494 16.90 -5.66 13.43
CA GLU A 494 18.32 -5.50 13.08
C GLU A 494 18.62 -5.80 11.60
N LYS A 495 17.81 -6.66 10.95
CA LYS A 495 17.93 -6.93 9.52
C LYS A 495 17.30 -5.86 8.63
N LEU A 496 16.60 -4.93 9.22
CA LEU A 496 15.93 -3.83 8.56
C LEU A 496 16.54 -2.51 9.02
N ASP A 497 16.70 -1.55 8.11
CA ASP A 497 17.23 -0.22 8.41
C ASP A 497 16.06 0.72 8.72
N ARG A 498 15.17 0.92 7.76
CA ARG A 498 14.05 1.86 7.91
C ARG A 498 12.84 1.50 7.07
N ILE A 499 11.70 2.04 7.49
CA ILE A 499 10.49 2.12 6.67
C ILE A 499 10.30 3.57 6.26
N GLY A 500 10.03 3.79 4.97
CA GLY A 500 9.69 5.08 4.40
C GLY A 500 8.34 5.04 3.70
N PHE A 501 7.58 6.13 3.83
CA PHE A 501 6.40 6.39 3.03
C PHE A 501 6.43 7.83 2.55
N THR A 502 6.19 8.03 1.27
CA THR A 502 6.01 9.36 0.67
C THR A 502 4.72 9.38 -0.12
N ASN A 503 4.04 10.51 -0.10
CA ASN A 503 2.90 10.77 -0.94
C ASN A 503 2.99 12.20 -1.46
N GLY A 504 2.85 12.38 -2.77
CA GLY A 504 3.04 13.67 -3.40
C GLY A 504 2.37 13.75 -4.76
N MET A 505 2.83 14.71 -5.57
CA MET A 505 2.34 14.94 -6.92
C MET A 505 3.49 14.84 -7.92
N ASP A 506 3.23 14.14 -9.03
CA ASP A 506 4.04 14.19 -10.25
C ASP A 506 3.16 14.58 -11.43
N GLY A 507 3.38 15.76 -11.98
CA GLY A 507 2.48 16.31 -12.99
C GLY A 507 1.04 16.39 -12.48
N ASN A 508 0.12 15.69 -13.14
CA ASN A 508 -1.29 15.60 -12.73
C ASN A 508 -1.59 14.37 -11.86
N ASN A 509 -0.62 13.49 -11.68
CA ASN A 509 -0.81 12.24 -10.94
C ASN A 509 -0.47 12.43 -9.47
N SER A 510 -1.14 11.67 -8.60
CA SER A 510 -0.68 11.49 -7.23
C SER A 510 0.22 10.26 -7.18
N GLU A 511 1.38 10.43 -6.57
CA GLU A 511 2.37 9.39 -6.42
C GLU A 511 2.52 9.03 -4.95
N ALA A 512 2.49 7.73 -4.63
CA ALA A 512 2.80 7.26 -3.30
C ALA A 512 3.87 6.17 -3.38
N THR A 513 4.87 6.26 -2.51
CA THR A 513 5.92 5.26 -2.42
C THR A 513 6.03 4.76 -0.98
N PHE A 514 5.90 3.47 -0.79
CA PHE A 514 6.24 2.79 0.45
C PHE A 514 7.52 1.99 0.22
N GLN A 515 8.48 2.13 1.11
CA GLN A 515 9.74 1.37 1.02
C GLN A 515 10.14 0.79 2.36
N ILE A 516 10.68 -0.42 2.31
CA ILE A 516 11.41 -1.04 3.42
C ILE A 516 12.87 -1.14 2.98
N VAL A 517 13.77 -0.50 3.71
CA VAL A 517 15.21 -0.59 3.49
C VAL A 517 15.77 -1.67 4.40
N THR A 518 16.57 -2.59 3.85
CA THR A 518 17.23 -3.64 4.62
C THR A 518 18.60 -3.16 5.12
N ALA A 519 19.09 -3.77 6.18
CA ALA A 519 20.40 -3.41 6.75
C ALA A 519 21.57 -3.77 5.82
N GLU A 520 21.38 -4.70 4.89
CA GLU A 520 22.37 -5.15 3.91
C GLU A 520 22.05 -4.59 2.51
N PRO A 521 22.64 -3.47 2.09
CA PRO A 521 22.26 -2.77 0.86
C PRO A 521 22.61 -3.53 -0.42
N SER A 522 23.54 -4.49 -0.38
CA SER A 522 23.98 -5.30 -1.52
C SER A 522 23.26 -6.64 -1.66
N THR A 523 22.43 -7.01 -0.67
CA THR A 523 21.66 -8.26 -0.69
C THR A 523 20.26 -7.98 -1.21
N ASN A 524 19.75 -8.87 -2.10
CA ASN A 524 18.38 -8.72 -2.58
C ASN A 524 17.37 -8.76 -1.42
N SER A 525 16.47 -7.81 -1.39
CA SER A 525 15.54 -7.62 -0.29
C SER A 525 14.55 -8.77 -0.11
N LEU A 526 14.19 -9.49 -1.19
CA LEU A 526 13.35 -10.67 -1.10
C LEU A 526 14.10 -11.81 -0.40
N ALA A 527 15.39 -12.02 -0.72
CA ALA A 527 16.22 -13.00 -0.03
C ALA A 527 16.37 -12.67 1.45
N THR A 528 16.57 -11.39 1.80
CA THR A 528 16.60 -10.93 3.19
C THR A 528 15.26 -11.21 3.89
N LEU A 529 14.13 -10.87 3.28
CA LEU A 529 12.79 -11.11 3.83
C LEU A 529 12.58 -12.61 4.11
N MET A 530 12.95 -13.48 3.17
CA MET A 530 12.84 -14.91 3.31
C MET A 530 13.71 -15.44 4.46
N SER A 531 14.92 -14.88 4.66
CA SER A 531 15.80 -15.25 5.79
C SER A 531 15.25 -14.84 7.17
N ILE A 532 14.30 -13.92 7.23
CA ILE A 532 13.60 -13.51 8.45
C ILE A 532 12.46 -14.49 8.79
N LEU A 533 11.85 -15.09 7.76
CA LEU A 533 10.71 -16.00 7.93
C LEU A 533 11.14 -17.44 8.27
N HIS A 534 12.40 -17.79 8.03
CA HIS A 534 13.03 -19.05 8.39
C HIS A 534 13.86 -18.92 9.68
#